data_6b18a97d0f0f5e1191d87c7ddae19d8e
#
_entry.id   6b18a97d0f0f5e1191d87c7ddae19d8e
#
_cell.length_a   1.000
_cell.length_b   1.000
_cell.length_c   1.000
_cell.angle_alpha   90.00
_cell.angle_beta   90.00
_cell.angle_gamma   90.00
#
_symmetry.space_group_name_H-M   'P 1'
#
loop_
_entity.id
_entity.type
_entity.pdbx_description
1 polymer ?
#
loop_
_entity_poly.entity_id
_entity_poly.type
_entity_poly.pdbx_seq_one_letter_code
_entity_poly.pdbx_strand_id
1 'polypeptide(L)'
;DFRIVAPDPGVVPSNIGFSINVAHDLAFADEADLVVITPIPRSAWAHVDERVCEVVRRAVARGAWVLTVCSGAFVVAAAGVLAGRRATTHWRYADTMAAMYPDIDVDPNVLYVQDGRIITSAGTAAGLDACLHLLRIELGAEMTNTIARRMVVPPQRDGGQAQFIATPLPATTSLSLSPITDWVLENLSLDLSVDQLAARAHMSPRTFARRFKADYGTTPAAWLGRQRIIHAQRLLEQTELGLDAVAFESGCGSAAVLRQNFTRMLGLSPTA
;
A
#
# COMPACT_ATOMS: atom_id res chain seq x y z
N ASP A 1 9.64 -15.73 14.82
CA ASP A 1 9.10 -17.04 14.48
C ASP A 1 7.86 -16.86 13.60
N PHE A 2 7.69 -17.65 12.53
CA PHE A 2 6.55 -17.55 11.61
C PHE A 2 5.86 -18.91 11.51
N ARG A 3 4.54 -18.91 11.68
CA ARG A 3 3.71 -20.11 11.56
C ARG A 3 2.48 -19.84 10.70
N ILE A 4 2.12 -20.81 9.87
CA ILE A 4 0.81 -20.84 9.20
C ILE A 4 -0.07 -21.74 10.04
N VAL A 5 -1.24 -21.24 10.41
CA VAL A 5 -2.23 -21.95 11.23
C VAL A 5 -3.55 -22.08 10.48
N ALA A 6 -4.30 -23.11 10.77
CA ALA A 6 -5.65 -23.32 10.24
C ALA A 6 -6.58 -23.84 11.33
N PRO A 7 -7.91 -23.60 11.21
CA PRO A 7 -8.91 -24.20 12.11
C PRO A 7 -8.82 -25.72 12.17
N ASP A 8 -8.55 -26.33 11.01
CA ASP A 8 -8.38 -27.76 10.82
C ASP A 8 -7.04 -27.99 10.11
N PRO A 9 -5.96 -28.38 10.85
CA PRO A 9 -4.66 -28.67 10.27
C PRO A 9 -4.71 -29.80 9.25
N GLY A 10 -3.77 -29.81 8.32
CA GLY A 10 -3.69 -30.79 7.25
C GLY A 10 -3.67 -30.16 5.88
N VAL A 11 -4.22 -30.85 4.88
CA VAL A 11 -4.22 -30.40 3.49
C VAL A 11 -5.36 -29.38 3.28
N VAL A 12 -5.01 -28.12 3.13
CA VAL A 12 -5.95 -27.01 2.83
C VAL A 12 -5.93 -26.76 1.33
N PRO A 13 -7.02 -27.04 0.60
CA PRO A 13 -7.09 -26.81 -0.84
C PRO A 13 -7.18 -25.32 -1.17
N SER A 14 -6.52 -24.90 -2.25
CA SER A 14 -6.73 -23.60 -2.87
C SER A 14 -7.71 -23.70 -4.04
N ASN A 15 -8.28 -22.55 -4.44
CA ASN A 15 -9.15 -22.47 -5.61
C ASN A 15 -8.39 -22.35 -6.96
N ILE A 16 -7.06 -22.43 -6.94
CA ILE A 16 -6.20 -22.27 -8.12
C ILE A 16 -5.38 -23.52 -8.44
N GLY A 17 -5.82 -24.68 -7.94
CA GLY A 17 -5.31 -25.99 -8.36
C GLY A 17 -4.12 -26.54 -7.57
N PHE A 18 -3.74 -25.94 -6.43
CA PHE A 18 -2.79 -26.53 -5.50
C PHE A 18 -3.35 -26.60 -4.08
N SER A 19 -2.66 -27.29 -3.18
CA SER A 19 -3.01 -27.36 -1.76
C SER A 19 -1.81 -26.99 -0.91
N ILE A 20 -2.08 -26.43 0.27
CA ILE A 20 -1.05 -26.14 1.28
C ILE A 20 -1.23 -27.15 2.42
N ASN A 21 -0.15 -27.77 2.87
CA ASN A 21 -0.18 -28.57 4.09
C ASN A 21 0.13 -27.67 5.29
N VAL A 22 -0.86 -27.48 6.17
CA VAL A 22 -0.77 -26.66 7.37
C VAL A 22 -0.56 -27.58 8.57
N ALA A 23 0.58 -27.43 9.23
CA ALA A 23 0.96 -28.31 10.33
C ALA A 23 0.37 -27.91 11.69
N HIS A 24 -0.05 -26.65 11.85
CA HIS A 24 -0.39 -26.07 13.14
C HIS A 24 -1.86 -25.65 13.19
N ASP A 25 -2.48 -25.88 14.34
CA ASP A 25 -3.80 -25.39 14.65
C ASP A 25 -3.80 -23.94 15.16
N LEU A 26 -4.98 -23.43 15.51
CA LEU A 26 -5.18 -22.06 15.97
C LEU A 26 -4.54 -21.75 17.34
N ALA A 27 -4.16 -22.75 18.15
CA ALA A 27 -3.56 -22.52 19.45
C ALA A 27 -2.20 -21.80 19.34
N PHE A 28 -1.45 -22.01 18.24
CA PHE A 28 -0.22 -21.26 18.00
C PHE A 28 -0.41 -19.75 17.83
N ALA A 29 -1.62 -19.30 17.53
CA ALA A 29 -1.92 -17.88 17.43
C ALA A 29 -2.03 -17.19 18.81
N ASP A 30 -2.19 -17.94 19.89
CA ASP A 30 -2.40 -17.37 21.24
C ASP A 30 -1.16 -16.69 21.82
N GLU A 31 0.03 -17.03 21.35
CA GLU A 31 1.30 -16.40 21.77
C GLU A 31 1.89 -15.45 20.71
N ALA A 32 1.22 -15.29 19.57
CA ALA A 32 1.74 -14.49 18.47
C ALA A 32 1.70 -12.99 18.76
N ASP A 33 2.79 -12.27 18.54
CA ASP A 33 2.85 -10.80 18.60
C ASP A 33 2.06 -10.15 17.44
N LEU A 34 1.92 -10.86 16.32
CA LEU A 34 1.19 -10.44 15.14
C LEU A 34 0.36 -11.59 14.57
N VAL A 35 -0.93 -11.36 14.40
CA VAL A 35 -1.85 -12.25 13.68
C VAL A 35 -2.19 -11.63 12.33
N VAL A 36 -1.82 -12.33 11.25
CA VAL A 36 -2.14 -11.90 9.88
C VAL A 36 -3.30 -12.72 9.33
N ILE A 37 -4.38 -12.04 8.98
CA ILE A 37 -5.57 -12.67 8.39
C ILE A 37 -5.50 -12.57 6.87
N THR A 38 -5.42 -13.72 6.23
CA THR A 38 -5.39 -13.84 4.76
C THR A 38 -6.77 -13.63 4.15
N PRO A 39 -6.87 -13.38 2.83
CA PRO A 39 -8.15 -13.30 2.14
C PRO A 39 -8.96 -14.59 2.31
N ILE A 40 -10.27 -14.41 2.48
CA ILE A 40 -11.23 -15.52 2.52
C ILE A 40 -12.19 -15.45 1.31
N PRO A 41 -12.74 -16.59 0.86
CA PRO A 41 -13.67 -16.62 -0.25
C PRO A 41 -14.99 -15.92 0.10
N ARG A 42 -15.67 -15.34 -0.91
CA ARG A 42 -16.91 -14.60 -0.72
C ARG A 42 -18.02 -15.43 -0.04
N SER A 43 -18.05 -16.73 -0.28
CA SER A 43 -18.98 -17.66 0.35
C SER A 43 -18.85 -17.75 1.86
N ALA A 44 -17.67 -17.40 2.40
CA ALA A 44 -17.40 -17.44 3.84
C ALA A 44 -17.70 -16.11 4.57
N TRP A 45 -18.04 -15.02 3.86
CA TRP A 45 -18.21 -13.71 4.52
C TRP A 45 -19.37 -13.65 5.49
N ALA A 46 -20.48 -14.32 5.17
CA ALA A 46 -21.65 -14.37 6.04
C ALA A 46 -21.53 -15.38 7.19
N HIS A 47 -20.58 -16.31 7.08
CA HIS A 47 -20.39 -17.42 8.04
C HIS A 47 -18.90 -17.66 8.27
N VAL A 48 -18.24 -16.68 8.89
CA VAL A 48 -16.84 -16.83 9.30
C VAL A 48 -16.75 -17.85 10.43
N ASP A 49 -15.75 -18.73 10.37
CA ASP A 49 -15.51 -19.73 11.42
C ASP A 49 -15.30 -19.04 12.77
N GLU A 50 -16.16 -19.34 13.73
CA GLU A 50 -16.15 -18.72 15.05
C GLU A 50 -14.83 -18.97 15.80
N ARG A 51 -14.17 -20.08 15.55
CA ARG A 51 -12.84 -20.38 16.13
C ARG A 51 -11.80 -19.33 15.68
N VAL A 52 -11.88 -18.88 14.42
CA VAL A 52 -11.00 -17.82 13.90
C VAL A 52 -11.36 -16.46 14.49
N CYS A 53 -12.65 -16.15 14.61
CA CYS A 53 -13.12 -14.93 15.26
C CYS A 53 -12.63 -14.86 16.70
N GLU A 54 -12.65 -15.97 17.43
CA GLU A 54 -12.16 -16.04 18.81
C GLU A 54 -10.65 -15.79 18.92
N VAL A 55 -9.84 -16.33 17.98
CA VAL A 55 -8.42 -16.01 17.89
C VAL A 55 -8.19 -14.51 17.72
N VAL A 56 -8.96 -13.86 16.84
CA VAL A 56 -8.86 -12.41 16.62
C VAL A 56 -9.21 -11.63 17.90
N ARG A 57 -10.31 -12.00 18.58
CA ARG A 57 -10.69 -11.36 19.85
C ARG A 57 -9.61 -11.50 20.92
N ARG A 58 -9.06 -12.70 21.10
CA ARG A 58 -7.98 -12.95 22.06
C ARG A 58 -6.72 -12.17 21.69
N ALA A 59 -6.34 -12.12 20.41
CA ALA A 59 -5.19 -11.35 19.95
C ALA A 59 -5.35 -9.85 20.27
N VAL A 60 -6.52 -9.27 19.98
CA VAL A 60 -6.81 -7.86 20.29
C VAL A 60 -6.82 -7.62 21.81
N ALA A 61 -7.44 -8.51 22.59
CA ALA A 61 -7.53 -8.38 24.05
C ALA A 61 -6.16 -8.38 24.74
N ARG A 62 -5.18 -9.17 24.26
CA ARG A 62 -3.83 -9.18 24.80
C ARG A 62 -2.91 -8.11 24.21
N GLY A 63 -3.41 -7.28 23.27
CA GLY A 63 -2.65 -6.19 22.67
C GLY A 63 -1.68 -6.64 21.56
N ALA A 64 -1.88 -7.82 20.96
CA ALA A 64 -1.15 -8.23 19.77
C ALA A 64 -1.57 -7.40 18.54
N TRP A 65 -0.71 -7.31 17.57
CA TRP A 65 -1.07 -6.75 16.27
C TRP A 65 -2.00 -7.68 15.50
N VAL A 66 -2.98 -7.10 14.84
CA VAL A 66 -3.84 -7.80 13.87
C VAL A 66 -3.75 -7.08 12.54
N LEU A 67 -3.31 -7.79 11.50
CA LEU A 67 -3.19 -7.23 10.15
C LEU A 67 -4.06 -8.05 9.19
N THR A 68 -4.84 -7.38 8.35
CA THR A 68 -5.66 -8.06 7.34
C THR A 68 -5.23 -7.73 5.93
N VAL A 69 -5.35 -8.73 5.05
CA VAL A 69 -5.12 -8.59 3.62
C VAL A 69 -6.45 -8.74 2.89
N CYS A 70 -6.86 -7.72 2.13
CA CYS A 70 -8.05 -7.77 1.26
C CYS A 70 -9.31 -8.17 2.04
N SER A 71 -10.00 -9.27 1.60
CA SER A 71 -11.21 -9.80 2.25
C SER A 71 -10.97 -10.41 3.64
N GLY A 72 -9.74 -10.50 4.12
CA GLY A 72 -9.45 -10.83 5.52
C GLY A 72 -10.08 -9.87 6.52
N ALA A 73 -10.37 -8.63 6.10
CA ALA A 73 -11.07 -7.63 6.91
C ALA A 73 -12.47 -8.09 7.37
N PHE A 74 -13.15 -8.95 6.59
CA PHE A 74 -14.46 -9.52 6.97
C PHE A 74 -14.36 -10.44 8.19
N VAL A 75 -13.23 -11.12 8.38
CA VAL A 75 -13.00 -11.94 9.58
C VAL A 75 -12.91 -11.07 10.82
N VAL A 76 -12.17 -9.98 10.75
CA VAL A 76 -11.98 -9.05 11.88
C VAL A 76 -13.27 -8.29 12.17
N ALA A 77 -14.06 -7.98 11.13
CA ALA A 77 -15.40 -7.41 11.27
C ALA A 77 -16.36 -8.40 11.95
N ALA A 78 -16.39 -9.67 11.51
CA ALA A 78 -17.19 -10.73 12.12
C ALA A 78 -16.83 -11.00 13.58
N ALA A 79 -15.54 -10.87 13.93
CA ALA A 79 -15.07 -10.94 15.32
C ALA A 79 -15.59 -9.78 16.21
N GLY A 80 -16.19 -8.73 15.62
CA GLY A 80 -16.77 -7.59 16.34
C GLY A 80 -15.77 -6.55 16.80
N VAL A 81 -14.46 -6.72 16.54
CA VAL A 81 -13.41 -5.85 17.06
C VAL A 81 -13.20 -4.57 16.25
N LEU A 82 -13.93 -4.41 15.13
CA LEU A 82 -13.93 -3.20 14.31
C LEU A 82 -15.13 -2.27 14.56
N ALA A 83 -16.06 -2.62 15.46
CA ALA A 83 -17.22 -1.79 15.75
C ALA A 83 -16.77 -0.40 16.27
N GLY A 84 -17.30 0.67 15.64
CA GLY A 84 -16.93 2.05 15.92
C GLY A 84 -15.56 2.48 15.46
N ARG A 85 -14.85 1.65 14.68
CA ARG A 85 -13.51 1.92 14.16
C ARG A 85 -13.52 2.19 12.67
N ARG A 86 -12.47 2.86 12.20
CA ARG A 86 -12.20 3.02 10.78
C ARG A 86 -11.46 1.80 10.24
N ALA A 87 -11.88 1.32 9.06
CA ALA A 87 -11.27 0.16 8.41
C ALA A 87 -11.28 0.31 6.88
N THR A 88 -10.52 -0.54 6.19
CA THR A 88 -10.61 -0.67 4.74
C THR A 88 -10.56 -2.15 4.32
N THR A 89 -10.97 -2.40 3.11
CA THR A 89 -10.82 -3.66 2.40
C THR A 89 -10.57 -3.36 0.92
N HIS A 90 -10.48 -4.37 0.07
CA HIS A 90 -10.40 -4.15 -1.37
C HIS A 90 -11.61 -3.35 -1.86
N TRP A 91 -11.40 -2.31 -2.68
CA TRP A 91 -12.45 -1.39 -3.16
C TRP A 91 -13.69 -2.11 -3.69
N ARG A 92 -13.52 -3.24 -4.39
CA ARG A 92 -14.63 -4.06 -4.93
C ARG A 92 -15.57 -4.58 -3.85
N TYR A 93 -15.12 -4.66 -2.62
CA TYR A 93 -15.83 -5.29 -1.50
C TYR A 93 -16.23 -4.30 -0.41
N ALA A 94 -15.79 -3.05 -0.52
CA ALA A 94 -16.02 -2.03 0.51
C ALA A 94 -17.50 -1.76 0.76
N ASP A 95 -18.29 -1.59 -0.31
CA ASP A 95 -19.75 -1.39 -0.18
C ASP A 95 -20.43 -2.59 0.47
N THR A 96 -20.01 -3.80 0.13
CA THR A 96 -20.54 -5.02 0.76
C THR A 96 -20.19 -5.08 2.24
N MET A 97 -18.96 -4.72 2.60
CA MET A 97 -18.50 -4.70 4.00
C MET A 97 -19.28 -3.65 4.80
N ALA A 98 -19.45 -2.44 4.26
CA ALA A 98 -20.21 -1.38 4.91
C ALA A 98 -21.71 -1.76 5.10
N ALA A 99 -22.29 -2.46 4.13
CA ALA A 99 -23.68 -2.93 4.24
C ALA A 99 -23.83 -4.07 5.27
N MET A 100 -22.84 -4.97 5.39
CA MET A 100 -22.88 -6.08 6.35
C MET A 100 -22.55 -5.64 7.79
N TYR A 101 -21.72 -4.60 7.93
CA TYR A 101 -21.22 -4.12 9.22
C TYR A 101 -21.38 -2.60 9.32
N PRO A 102 -22.62 -2.09 9.52
CA PRO A 102 -22.90 -0.65 9.49
C PRO A 102 -22.21 0.15 10.61
N ASP A 103 -21.74 -0.52 11.66
CA ASP A 103 -21.03 0.12 12.77
C ASP A 103 -19.53 0.35 12.46
N ILE A 104 -19.05 -0.03 11.28
CA ILE A 104 -17.65 0.15 10.88
C ILE A 104 -17.59 1.31 9.86
N ASP A 105 -16.68 2.27 10.10
CA ASP A 105 -16.38 3.33 9.12
C ASP A 105 -15.45 2.77 8.03
N VAL A 106 -16.05 2.25 6.96
CA VAL A 106 -15.31 1.62 5.85
C VAL A 106 -14.89 2.66 4.82
N ASP A 107 -13.58 2.91 4.70
CA ASP A 107 -13.00 3.80 3.70
C ASP A 107 -12.50 3.03 2.46
N PRO A 108 -13.17 3.12 1.31
CA PRO A 108 -12.77 2.42 0.08
C PRO A 108 -11.58 3.08 -0.64
N ASN A 109 -11.18 4.30 -0.24
CA ASN A 109 -10.26 5.14 -1.00
C ASN A 109 -8.82 5.09 -0.50
N VAL A 110 -8.50 4.23 0.47
CA VAL A 110 -7.19 4.16 1.11
C VAL A 110 -6.53 2.79 0.93
N LEU A 111 -5.20 2.73 0.94
CA LEU A 111 -4.46 1.48 0.79
C LEU A 111 -4.57 0.62 2.05
N TYR A 112 -4.43 1.25 3.20
CA TYR A 112 -4.59 0.62 4.50
C TYR A 112 -5.03 1.65 5.55
N VAL A 113 -5.67 1.16 6.58
CA VAL A 113 -6.06 1.91 7.77
C VAL A 113 -5.43 1.24 8.98
N GLN A 114 -4.78 2.04 9.81
CA GLN A 114 -4.39 1.63 11.15
C GLN A 114 -5.32 2.28 12.17
N ASP A 115 -5.93 1.48 13.03
CA ASP A 115 -6.70 1.91 14.19
C ASP A 115 -6.22 1.14 15.43
N GLY A 116 -5.45 1.80 16.26
CA GLY A 116 -4.72 1.16 17.34
C GLY A 116 -3.72 0.13 16.83
N ARG A 117 -3.84 -1.11 17.29
CA ARG A 117 -3.02 -2.25 16.83
C ARG A 117 -3.72 -3.14 15.80
N ILE A 118 -4.73 -2.62 15.14
CA ILE A 118 -5.40 -3.30 14.03
C ILE A 118 -5.04 -2.55 12.74
N ILE A 119 -4.54 -3.26 11.74
CA ILE A 119 -4.27 -2.73 10.40
C ILE A 119 -5.11 -3.49 9.41
N THR A 120 -5.99 -2.79 8.69
CA THR A 120 -6.76 -3.37 7.59
C THR A 120 -6.23 -2.84 6.26
N SER A 121 -6.13 -3.68 5.23
CA SER A 121 -5.57 -3.27 3.94
C SER A 121 -6.40 -3.71 2.74
N ALA A 122 -6.26 -2.97 1.64
CA ALA A 122 -6.92 -3.27 0.36
C ALA A 122 -6.42 -4.57 -0.31
N GLY A 123 -5.33 -5.14 0.22
CA GLY A 123 -4.78 -6.39 -0.30
C GLY A 123 -3.79 -6.21 -1.44
N THR A 124 -3.27 -7.33 -1.96
CA THR A 124 -2.21 -7.34 -2.99
C THR A 124 -1.02 -6.43 -2.63
N ALA A 125 -0.65 -5.48 -3.49
CA ALA A 125 0.43 -4.53 -3.21
C ALA A 125 0.18 -3.68 -1.95
N ALA A 126 -1.06 -3.27 -1.68
CA ALA A 126 -1.40 -2.53 -0.46
C ALA A 126 -1.23 -3.37 0.82
N GLY A 127 -1.34 -4.70 0.73
CA GLY A 127 -1.01 -5.62 1.83
C GLY A 127 0.48 -5.58 2.17
N LEU A 128 1.35 -5.50 1.16
CA LEU A 128 2.80 -5.31 1.37
C LEU A 128 3.10 -3.95 2.02
N ASP A 129 2.43 -2.88 1.56
CA ASP A 129 2.57 -1.54 2.15
C ASP A 129 2.17 -1.54 3.63
N ALA A 130 1.08 -2.22 3.99
CA ALA A 130 0.62 -2.38 5.37
C ALA A 130 1.64 -3.16 6.23
N CYS A 131 2.23 -4.22 5.69
CA CYS A 131 3.30 -4.96 6.37
C CYS A 131 4.55 -4.08 6.58
N LEU A 132 4.99 -3.33 5.56
CA LEU A 132 6.12 -2.43 5.69
C LEU A 132 5.84 -1.28 6.67
N HIS A 133 4.60 -0.80 6.72
CA HIS A 133 4.17 0.18 7.71
C HIS A 133 4.31 -0.37 9.14
N LEU A 134 3.82 -1.58 9.40
CA LEU A 134 3.97 -2.25 10.69
C LEU A 134 5.44 -2.47 11.06
N LEU A 135 6.25 -2.97 10.13
CA LEU A 135 7.69 -3.16 10.36
C LEU A 135 8.39 -1.85 10.69
N ARG A 136 7.96 -0.73 10.09
CA ARG A 136 8.52 0.58 10.39
C ARG A 136 8.21 1.04 11.81
N ILE A 137 7.02 0.72 12.33
CA ILE A 137 6.63 1.01 13.70
C ILE A 137 7.44 0.18 14.69
N GLU A 138 7.58 -1.13 14.43
CA GLU A 138 8.19 -2.07 15.38
C GLU A 138 9.73 -2.15 15.26
N LEU A 139 10.28 -2.03 14.05
CA LEU A 139 11.71 -2.25 13.79
C LEU A 139 12.45 -0.99 13.33
N GLY A 140 11.73 0.11 13.11
CA GLY A 140 12.29 1.37 12.65
C GLY A 140 12.52 1.44 11.13
N ALA A 141 12.91 2.63 10.67
CA ALA A 141 13.03 2.94 9.25
C ALA A 141 14.16 2.18 8.55
N GLU A 142 15.31 2.07 9.18
CA GLU A 142 16.50 1.43 8.59
C GLU A 142 16.26 -0.03 8.24
N MET A 143 15.76 -0.82 9.20
CA MET A 143 15.46 -2.24 8.97
C MET A 143 14.36 -2.39 7.92
N THR A 144 13.31 -1.57 7.96
CA THR A 144 12.23 -1.60 6.98
C THR A 144 12.72 -1.30 5.57
N ASN A 145 13.60 -0.31 5.40
CA ASN A 145 14.19 0.02 4.11
C ASN A 145 15.04 -1.12 3.56
N THR A 146 15.80 -1.80 4.44
CA THR A 146 16.60 -2.97 4.06
C THR A 146 15.70 -4.11 3.56
N ILE A 147 14.59 -4.37 4.24
CA ILE A 147 13.60 -5.38 3.83
C ILE A 147 12.95 -5.00 2.50
N ALA A 148 12.46 -3.75 2.37
CA ALA A 148 11.82 -3.26 1.15
C ALA A 148 12.75 -3.35 -0.07
N ARG A 149 14.04 -3.02 0.12
CA ARG A 149 15.07 -3.14 -0.93
C ARG A 149 15.23 -4.60 -1.39
N ARG A 150 15.27 -5.56 -0.47
CA ARG A 150 15.33 -7.00 -0.81
C ARG A 150 14.09 -7.49 -1.53
N MET A 151 12.94 -6.91 -1.23
CA MET A 151 11.65 -7.22 -1.89
C MET A 151 11.47 -6.48 -3.22
N VAL A 152 12.38 -5.55 -3.57
CA VAL A 152 12.29 -4.70 -4.77
C VAL A 152 11.00 -3.87 -4.80
N VAL A 153 10.58 -3.37 -3.65
CA VAL A 153 9.38 -2.54 -3.49
C VAL A 153 9.75 -1.19 -2.86
N PRO A 154 8.96 -0.12 -3.11
CA PRO A 154 9.16 1.16 -2.43
C PRO A 154 9.10 0.97 -0.91
N PRO A 155 10.01 1.59 -0.15
CA PRO A 155 10.10 1.39 1.31
C PRO A 155 8.91 1.96 2.07
N GLN A 156 8.17 2.87 1.46
CA GLN A 156 7.00 3.47 2.06
C GLN A 156 6.00 3.92 1.00
N ARG A 157 4.74 3.53 1.19
CA ARG A 157 3.57 4.16 0.58
C ARG A 157 2.64 4.59 1.70
N ASP A 158 2.10 5.81 1.57
CA ASP A 158 1.14 6.34 2.54
C ASP A 158 -0.17 5.55 2.46
N GLY A 159 -0.66 5.07 3.61
CA GLY A 159 -1.93 4.37 3.71
C GLY A 159 -3.12 5.16 3.17
N GLY A 160 -3.10 6.48 3.34
CA GLY A 160 -4.10 7.39 2.79
C GLY A 160 -4.05 7.58 1.28
N GLN A 161 -3.11 6.97 0.56
CA GLN A 161 -3.08 6.99 -0.89
C GLN A 161 -4.26 6.18 -1.46
N ALA A 162 -4.96 6.73 -2.46
CA ALA A 162 -6.11 6.06 -3.06
C ALA A 162 -5.76 4.68 -3.63
N GLN A 163 -6.65 3.72 -3.41
CA GLN A 163 -6.67 2.48 -4.16
C GLN A 163 -6.84 2.81 -5.64
N PHE A 164 -6.17 2.07 -6.53
CA PHE A 164 -6.37 2.25 -7.95
C PHE A 164 -7.76 1.70 -8.32
N ILE A 165 -8.77 2.56 -8.21
CA ILE A 165 -10.12 2.26 -8.66
C ILE A 165 -10.16 2.58 -10.15
N ALA A 166 -10.40 1.59 -10.99
CA ALA A 166 -10.77 1.85 -12.37
C ALA A 166 -12.11 2.59 -12.34
N THR A 167 -12.07 3.92 -12.37
CA THR A 167 -13.22 4.67 -12.84
C THR A 167 -13.53 4.12 -14.23
N PRO A 168 -14.77 3.72 -14.55
CA PRO A 168 -15.11 3.31 -15.90
C PRO A 168 -14.58 4.42 -16.81
N LEU A 169 -13.55 4.11 -17.61
CA LEU A 169 -13.13 5.03 -18.65
C LEU A 169 -14.40 5.22 -19.48
N PRO A 170 -14.89 6.44 -19.66
CA PRO A 170 -15.90 6.67 -20.71
C PRO A 170 -15.33 6.03 -21.96
N ALA A 171 -16.13 5.27 -22.67
CA ALA A 171 -15.76 4.64 -23.94
C ALA A 171 -15.50 5.74 -24.98
N THR A 172 -14.53 6.55 -24.77
CA THR A 172 -13.99 7.54 -25.69
C THR A 172 -12.52 7.22 -25.85
N THR A 173 -12.17 6.91 -27.06
CA THR A 173 -10.83 6.84 -27.66
C THR A 173 -10.02 8.10 -27.35
N SER A 174 -9.66 8.37 -26.13
CA SER A 174 -8.85 9.51 -25.76
C SER A 174 -7.57 9.04 -25.09
N LEU A 175 -6.54 9.03 -25.91
CA LEU A 175 -5.11 9.15 -25.62
C LEU A 175 -4.73 8.92 -24.15
N SER A 176 -4.26 7.71 -23.83
CA SER A 176 -3.56 7.37 -22.58
C SER A 176 -2.53 8.46 -22.26
N LEU A 177 -2.40 8.82 -20.97
CA LEU A 177 -1.32 9.71 -20.52
C LEU A 177 0.03 8.96 -20.40
N SER A 178 0.04 7.62 -20.65
CA SER A 178 1.26 6.81 -20.62
C SER A 178 2.39 7.38 -21.48
N PRO A 179 2.17 7.84 -22.73
CA PRO A 179 3.25 8.42 -23.52
C PRO A 179 3.88 9.67 -22.89
N ILE A 180 3.09 10.42 -22.10
CA ILE A 180 3.60 11.59 -21.39
C ILE A 180 4.41 11.16 -20.17
N THR A 181 3.93 10.21 -19.40
CA THR A 181 4.67 9.71 -18.22
C THR A 181 5.93 8.97 -18.62
N ASP A 182 5.91 8.18 -19.69
CA ASP A 182 7.11 7.50 -20.21
C ASP A 182 8.15 8.51 -20.65
N TRP A 183 7.73 9.52 -21.41
CA TRP A 183 8.62 10.61 -21.80
C TRP A 183 9.19 11.37 -20.59
N VAL A 184 8.40 11.64 -19.55
CA VAL A 184 8.87 12.29 -18.32
C VAL A 184 9.93 11.45 -17.62
N LEU A 185 9.76 10.11 -17.56
CA LEU A 185 10.73 9.20 -16.94
C LEU A 185 12.09 9.21 -17.66
N GLU A 186 12.08 9.42 -18.97
CA GLU A 186 13.30 9.56 -19.79
C GLU A 186 13.95 10.95 -19.68
N ASN A 187 13.21 11.96 -19.15
CA ASN A 187 13.61 13.37 -19.17
C ASN A 187 13.52 14.03 -17.77
N LEU A 188 13.75 13.30 -16.69
CA LEU A 188 13.58 13.79 -15.32
C LEU A 188 14.49 14.96 -14.96
N SER A 189 15.67 15.08 -15.59
CA SER A 189 16.62 16.18 -15.38
C SER A 189 16.15 17.52 -15.94
N LEU A 190 15.19 17.52 -16.86
CA LEU A 190 14.66 18.75 -17.43
C LEU A 190 13.81 19.53 -16.43
N ASP A 191 13.76 20.85 -16.62
CA ASP A 191 12.80 21.70 -15.87
C ASP A 191 11.38 21.48 -16.44
N LEU A 192 10.60 20.63 -15.75
CA LEU A 192 9.28 20.21 -16.19
C LEU A 192 8.20 20.84 -15.32
N SER A 193 7.45 21.78 -15.89
CA SER A 193 6.26 22.35 -15.28
C SER A 193 4.99 21.58 -15.66
N VAL A 194 3.95 21.69 -14.83
CA VAL A 194 2.63 21.10 -15.13
C VAL A 194 2.07 21.66 -16.44
N ASP A 195 2.34 22.94 -16.75
CA ASP A 195 1.88 23.60 -17.95
C ASP A 195 2.55 23.00 -19.21
N GLN A 196 3.86 22.72 -19.14
CA GLN A 196 4.58 22.04 -20.22
C GLN A 196 4.07 20.62 -20.46
N LEU A 197 3.81 19.86 -19.39
CA LEU A 197 3.23 18.51 -19.49
C LEU A 197 1.82 18.54 -20.08
N ALA A 198 1.01 19.53 -19.69
CA ALA A 198 -0.33 19.72 -20.23
C ALA A 198 -0.29 20.10 -21.72
N ALA A 199 0.61 21.01 -22.12
CA ALA A 199 0.81 21.37 -23.51
C ALA A 199 1.22 20.17 -24.36
N ARG A 200 2.15 19.33 -23.85
CA ARG A 200 2.57 18.10 -24.51
C ARG A 200 1.45 17.08 -24.64
N ALA A 201 0.52 17.05 -23.68
CA ALA A 201 -0.69 16.24 -23.72
C ALA A 201 -1.81 16.84 -24.59
N HIS A 202 -1.59 17.98 -25.23
CA HIS A 202 -2.60 18.78 -25.94
C HIS A 202 -3.83 19.11 -25.09
N MET A 203 -3.61 19.43 -23.81
CA MET A 203 -4.65 19.73 -22.83
C MET A 203 -4.40 21.08 -22.16
N SER A 204 -5.48 21.70 -21.63
CA SER A 204 -5.32 22.80 -20.69
C SER A 204 -4.72 22.27 -19.37
N PRO A 205 -3.95 23.10 -18.60
CA PRO A 205 -3.37 22.69 -17.32
C PRO A 205 -4.40 22.13 -16.32
N ARG A 206 -5.59 22.74 -16.27
CA ARG A 206 -6.70 22.28 -15.42
C ARG A 206 -7.23 20.91 -15.85
N THR A 207 -7.39 20.68 -17.14
CA THR A 207 -7.87 19.40 -17.68
C THR A 207 -6.84 18.32 -17.44
N PHE A 208 -5.56 18.61 -17.73
CA PHE A 208 -4.45 17.70 -17.50
C PHE A 208 -4.33 17.29 -16.03
N ALA A 209 -4.31 18.26 -15.09
CA ALA A 209 -4.19 17.97 -13.66
C ALA A 209 -5.36 17.13 -13.13
N ARG A 210 -6.60 17.43 -13.55
CA ARG A 210 -7.79 16.65 -13.17
C ARG A 210 -7.70 15.23 -13.71
N ARG A 211 -7.36 15.05 -14.98
CA ARG A 211 -7.25 13.76 -15.61
C ARG A 211 -6.08 12.95 -15.02
N PHE A 212 -4.91 13.57 -14.86
CA PHE A 212 -3.75 12.94 -14.25
C PHE A 212 -4.07 12.44 -12.83
N LYS A 213 -4.79 13.25 -12.03
CA LYS A 213 -5.22 12.82 -10.71
C LYS A 213 -6.21 11.66 -10.76
N ALA A 214 -7.10 11.61 -11.76
CA ALA A 214 -8.01 10.49 -11.95
C ALA A 214 -7.27 9.21 -12.38
N ASP A 215 -6.28 9.32 -13.29
CA ASP A 215 -5.55 8.18 -13.85
C ASP A 215 -4.45 7.65 -12.91
N TYR A 216 -3.79 8.53 -12.13
CA TYR A 216 -2.61 8.19 -11.29
C TYR A 216 -2.84 8.37 -9.78
N GLY A 217 -4.02 8.79 -9.34
CA GLY A 217 -4.37 8.98 -7.92
C GLY A 217 -3.67 10.15 -7.21
N THR A 218 -2.81 10.91 -7.93
CA THR A 218 -2.02 12.00 -7.36
C THR A 218 -1.89 13.17 -8.35
N THR A 219 -1.42 14.33 -7.86
CA THR A 219 -1.19 15.48 -8.76
C THR A 219 0.05 15.26 -9.63
N PRO A 220 0.11 15.86 -10.87
CA PRO A 220 1.29 15.76 -11.73
C PRO A 220 2.59 16.20 -11.03
N ALA A 221 2.54 17.30 -10.29
CA ALA A 221 3.71 17.83 -9.57
C ALA A 221 4.20 16.89 -8.46
N ALA A 222 3.27 16.32 -7.69
CA ALA A 222 3.61 15.34 -6.63
C ALA A 222 4.18 14.05 -7.23
N TRP A 223 3.60 13.58 -8.33
CA TRP A 223 4.09 12.42 -9.06
C TRP A 223 5.51 12.66 -9.62
N LEU A 224 5.73 13.78 -10.31
CA LEU A 224 7.05 14.15 -10.85
C LEU A 224 8.10 14.24 -9.73
N GLY A 225 7.79 14.93 -8.63
CA GLY A 225 8.69 15.01 -7.47
C GLY A 225 9.06 13.64 -6.92
N ARG A 226 8.11 12.70 -6.89
CA ARG A 226 8.35 11.32 -6.46
C ARG A 226 9.29 10.58 -7.43
N GLN A 227 9.07 10.69 -8.74
CA GLN A 227 9.93 10.03 -9.73
C GLN A 227 11.37 10.54 -9.66
N ARG A 228 11.55 11.85 -9.45
CA ARG A 228 12.87 12.47 -9.25
C ARG A 228 13.59 11.92 -8.02
N ILE A 229 12.90 11.73 -6.90
CA ILE A 229 13.50 11.14 -5.69
C ILE A 229 13.85 9.67 -5.90
N ILE A 230 13.02 8.88 -6.58
CA ILE A 230 13.33 7.49 -6.93
C ILE A 230 14.57 7.44 -7.84
N HIS A 231 14.67 8.35 -8.80
CA HIS A 231 15.84 8.44 -9.69
C HIS A 231 17.11 8.86 -8.93
N ALA A 232 17.00 9.86 -8.04
CA ALA A 232 18.10 10.27 -7.18
C ALA A 232 18.61 9.12 -6.29
N GLN A 233 17.70 8.32 -5.74
CA GLN A 233 18.06 7.15 -4.95
C GLN A 233 18.87 6.14 -5.79
N ARG A 234 18.46 5.86 -7.03
CA ARG A 234 19.22 4.97 -7.93
C ARG A 234 20.60 5.52 -8.24
N LEU A 235 20.73 6.82 -8.50
CA LEU A 235 22.03 7.46 -8.76
C LEU A 235 22.96 7.34 -7.54
N LEU A 236 22.45 7.56 -6.34
CA LEU A 236 23.22 7.41 -5.09
C LEU A 236 23.66 5.96 -4.84
N GLU A 237 22.86 4.98 -5.24
CA GLU A 237 23.14 3.55 -5.03
C GLU A 237 24.07 2.96 -6.11
N GLN A 238 24.02 3.49 -7.33
CA GLN A 238 24.65 2.87 -8.49
C GLN A 238 25.83 3.64 -9.04
N THR A 239 26.12 4.86 -8.51
CA THR A 239 27.20 5.71 -9.01
C THR A 239 27.96 6.37 -7.88
N GLU A 240 29.16 6.88 -8.19
CA GLU A 240 30.01 7.67 -7.27
C GLU A 240 29.76 9.18 -7.42
N LEU A 241 28.61 9.59 -7.96
CA LEU A 241 28.28 11.00 -8.17
C LEU A 241 28.15 11.75 -6.85
N GLY A 242 28.73 12.94 -6.77
CA GLY A 242 28.50 13.86 -5.66
C GLY A 242 27.04 14.34 -5.61
N LEU A 243 26.57 14.75 -4.44
CA LEU A 243 25.18 15.10 -4.18
C LEU A 243 24.63 16.22 -5.09
N ASP A 244 25.47 17.19 -5.50
CA ASP A 244 25.07 18.24 -6.43
C ASP A 244 24.82 17.69 -7.85
N ALA A 245 25.67 16.78 -8.30
CA ALA A 245 25.49 16.08 -9.58
C ALA A 245 24.23 15.20 -9.56
N VAL A 246 24.01 14.45 -8.48
CA VAL A 246 22.77 13.67 -8.28
C VAL A 246 21.52 14.56 -8.30
N ALA A 247 21.56 15.72 -7.64
CA ALA A 247 20.45 16.67 -7.63
C ALA A 247 20.16 17.22 -9.03
N PHE A 248 21.19 17.49 -9.81
CA PHE A 248 21.05 17.95 -11.19
C PHE A 248 20.48 16.85 -12.10
N GLU A 249 21.12 15.68 -12.13
CA GLU A 249 20.71 14.55 -12.99
C GLU A 249 19.29 14.03 -12.67
N SER A 250 18.92 14.07 -11.39
CA SER A 250 17.56 13.68 -10.97
C SER A 250 16.50 14.77 -11.20
N GLY A 251 16.89 15.98 -11.62
CA GLY A 251 15.99 17.11 -11.80
C GLY A 251 15.50 17.74 -10.49
N CYS A 252 16.15 17.45 -9.36
CA CYS A 252 15.85 18.08 -8.07
C CYS A 252 16.38 19.52 -7.97
N GLY A 253 17.18 19.97 -8.91
CA GLY A 253 17.71 21.33 -9.03
C GLY A 253 18.94 21.59 -8.15
N SER A 254 18.86 21.39 -6.84
CA SER A 254 20.00 21.60 -5.93
C SER A 254 20.08 20.53 -4.85
N ALA A 255 21.28 20.33 -4.30
CA ALA A 255 21.49 19.39 -3.19
C ALA A 255 20.62 19.73 -1.95
N ALA A 256 20.31 21.00 -1.72
CA ALA A 256 19.44 21.42 -0.62
C ALA A 256 17.99 20.94 -0.84
N VAL A 257 17.46 21.16 -2.03
CA VAL A 257 16.10 20.69 -2.42
C VAL A 257 16.04 19.17 -2.45
N LEU A 258 17.10 18.51 -2.94
CA LEU A 258 17.20 17.05 -2.91
C LEU A 258 17.15 16.55 -1.47
N ARG A 259 17.96 17.06 -0.53
CA ARG A 259 17.94 16.63 0.88
C ARG A 259 16.54 16.79 1.50
N GLN A 260 15.94 17.97 1.32
CA GLN A 260 14.61 18.24 1.88
C GLN A 260 13.55 17.28 1.37
N ASN A 261 13.49 17.06 0.06
CA ASN A 261 12.50 16.18 -0.56
C ASN A 261 12.78 14.70 -0.24
N PHE A 262 14.05 14.29 -0.23
CA PHE A 262 14.49 12.94 0.10
C PHE A 262 14.10 12.58 1.54
N THR A 263 14.42 13.44 2.51
CA THR A 263 14.05 13.25 3.92
C THR A 263 12.53 13.24 4.11
N ARG A 264 11.81 14.17 3.45
CA ARG A 264 10.35 14.21 3.53
C ARG A 264 9.68 12.95 3.00
N MET A 265 10.23 12.34 1.93
CA MET A 265 9.59 11.20 1.25
C MET A 265 10.08 9.85 1.75
N LEU A 266 11.33 9.75 2.17
CA LEU A 266 11.97 8.48 2.53
C LEU A 266 12.31 8.39 4.02
N GLY A 267 12.17 9.50 4.77
CA GLY A 267 12.50 9.54 6.20
C GLY A 267 14.02 9.50 6.51
N LEU A 268 14.88 9.52 5.48
CA LEU A 268 16.33 9.37 5.57
C LEU A 268 17.06 10.51 4.87
N SER A 269 18.30 10.79 5.29
CA SER A 269 19.21 11.67 4.53
C SER A 269 19.74 10.97 3.28
N PRO A 270 19.97 11.67 2.15
CA PRO A 270 20.64 11.09 0.98
C PRO A 270 22.04 10.55 1.23
N THR A 271 22.65 10.95 2.35
CA THR A 271 24.02 10.55 2.77
C THR A 271 24.04 9.56 3.93
N ALA A 272 22.87 9.01 4.28
CA ALA A 272 22.73 8.03 5.37
C ALA A 272 22.97 6.60 4.89
#